data_5ce8adc5af8e1ab9d9869c81013872bc
#
_entry.id   5ce8adc5af8e1ab9d9869c81013872bc
#
_cell.length_a   1.000
_cell.length_b   1.000
_cell.length_c   1.000
_cell.angle_alpha   90.00
_cell.angle_beta   90.00
_cell.angle_gamma   90.00
#
_symmetry.space_group_name_H-M   'P 1'
#
loop_
_entity.id
_entity.type
_entity.pdbx_description
1 polymer ?
#
loop_
_entity_poly.entity_id
_entity_poly.type
_entity_poly.pdbx_seq_one_letter_code
_entity_poly.pdbx_strand_id
1 'polypeptide(L)'
;MKDETNRDAAPAAKPQASSSFNLSRWALDHRPLTRYLMVVLMFMGGFTYFQLGQDEDPPFTFRAMVVRTLWPGATTQQMAELVTAKLERSLQEVPYADKIRSYSKPGESQIIMELKDYSKPSEVANVLYTVRKKIGDIRPTLPSGIQGPFFNDDFGDVYGIIYALESDGFNYAEVKVIADQVR
;
A
#
# COMPACT_ATOMS: atom_id res chain seq x y z
N MET A 1 31.46 -9.67 -91.27
CA MET A 1 32.48 -9.91 -90.24
C MET A 1 31.83 -9.62 -88.91
N LYS A 2 31.15 -10.61 -88.46
CA LYS A 2 31.35 -11.42 -87.24
C LYS A 2 31.81 -10.58 -86.04
N ASP A 3 31.04 -10.41 -85.05
CA ASP A 3 31.33 -11.04 -83.78
C ASP A 3 30.07 -11.19 -82.86
N GLU A 4 29.83 -12.42 -82.54
CA GLU A 4 28.87 -12.87 -81.53
C GLU A 4 29.54 -12.66 -80.21
N THR A 5 28.84 -12.07 -79.25
CA THR A 5 29.18 -12.25 -77.84
C THR A 5 27.91 -12.62 -77.08
N ASN A 6 27.71 -13.92 -77.09
CA ASN A 6 26.81 -14.61 -76.16
C ASN A 6 27.18 -14.26 -74.68
N ARG A 7 26.32 -13.57 -73.99
CA ARG A 7 26.41 -13.41 -72.50
C ARG A 7 25.45 -14.33 -71.88
N ASP A 8 25.96 -15.39 -71.36
CA ASP A 8 25.35 -16.30 -70.44
C ASP A 8 24.76 -15.53 -69.25
N ALA A 9 23.49 -15.30 -69.29
CA ALA A 9 22.78 -14.79 -68.12
C ALA A 9 22.61 -15.95 -67.11
N ALA A 10 23.38 -15.90 -66.06
CA ALA A 10 23.22 -16.81 -64.94
C ALA A 10 21.78 -16.74 -64.37
N PRO A 11 21.15 -17.86 -64.08
CA PRO A 11 19.77 -17.87 -63.55
C PRO A 11 19.75 -17.21 -62.19
N ALA A 12 18.93 -16.18 -62.04
CA ALA A 12 18.67 -15.52 -60.79
C ALA A 12 18.29 -16.54 -59.72
N ALA A 13 19.10 -16.65 -58.70
CA ALA A 13 18.83 -17.47 -57.54
C ALA A 13 17.48 -17.06 -56.91
N LYS A 14 16.49 -17.94 -56.93
CA LYS A 14 15.25 -17.76 -56.22
C LYS A 14 15.56 -17.56 -54.74
N PRO A 15 15.02 -16.54 -54.08
CA PRO A 15 15.18 -16.39 -52.65
C PRO A 15 14.63 -17.61 -51.96
N GLN A 16 15.48 -18.34 -51.26
CA GLN A 16 15.08 -19.42 -50.37
C GLN A 16 14.23 -18.80 -49.29
N ALA A 17 12.91 -19.02 -49.37
CA ALA A 17 11.98 -18.68 -48.31
C ALA A 17 12.35 -19.55 -47.10
N SER A 18 13.02 -18.95 -46.12
CA SER A 18 13.15 -19.52 -44.80
C SER A 18 11.73 -19.89 -44.30
N SER A 19 11.51 -21.13 -43.96
CA SER A 19 10.26 -21.62 -43.44
C SER A 19 10.02 -21.09 -41.99
N SER A 20 9.94 -19.77 -41.86
CA SER A 20 9.45 -19.15 -40.63
C SER A 20 7.96 -19.40 -40.55
N PHE A 21 7.49 -19.96 -39.44
CA PHE A 21 6.09 -20.15 -39.16
C PHE A 21 5.34 -18.81 -39.32
N ASN A 22 4.54 -18.74 -40.36
CA ASN A 22 3.80 -17.52 -40.66
C ASN A 22 2.41 -17.60 -40.03
N LEU A 23 2.29 -16.98 -38.85
CA LEU A 23 1.06 -16.97 -38.05
C LEU A 23 -0.14 -16.39 -38.84
N SER A 24 0.10 -15.37 -39.67
CA SER A 24 -0.95 -14.76 -40.46
C SER A 24 -1.51 -15.72 -41.52
N ARG A 25 -0.64 -16.48 -42.19
CA ARG A 25 -1.03 -17.48 -43.17
C ARG A 25 -1.78 -18.64 -42.49
N TRP A 26 -1.29 -19.10 -41.33
CA TRP A 26 -1.95 -20.13 -40.55
C TRP A 26 -3.37 -19.70 -40.11
N ALA A 27 -3.55 -18.45 -39.68
CA ALA A 27 -4.85 -17.92 -39.30
C ALA A 27 -5.85 -17.82 -40.46
N LEU A 28 -5.37 -17.52 -41.68
CA LEU A 28 -6.20 -17.48 -42.88
C LEU A 28 -6.62 -18.88 -43.35
N ASP A 29 -5.74 -19.87 -43.19
CA ASP A 29 -6.01 -21.26 -43.57
C ASP A 29 -7.00 -21.92 -42.59
N HIS A 30 -7.03 -21.47 -41.32
CA HIS A 30 -7.90 -21.99 -40.26
C HIS A 30 -9.00 -21.02 -39.85
N ARG A 31 -9.75 -20.49 -40.81
CA ARG A 31 -10.81 -19.47 -40.59
C ARG A 31 -11.79 -19.78 -39.44
N PRO A 32 -12.36 -21.02 -39.32
CA PRO A 32 -13.29 -21.31 -38.24
C PRO A 32 -12.63 -21.22 -36.85
N LEU A 33 -11.40 -21.71 -36.71
CA LEU A 33 -10.64 -21.69 -35.49
C LEU A 33 -10.26 -20.25 -35.09
N THR A 34 -9.86 -19.44 -36.08
CA THR A 34 -9.53 -18.03 -35.86
C THR A 34 -10.74 -17.24 -35.37
N ARG A 35 -11.93 -17.46 -35.97
CA ARG A 35 -13.18 -16.82 -35.50
C ARG A 35 -13.52 -17.25 -34.07
N TYR A 36 -13.41 -18.53 -33.75
CA TYR A 36 -13.65 -19.04 -32.41
C TYR A 36 -12.70 -18.38 -31.38
N LEU A 37 -11.41 -18.33 -31.70
CA LEU A 37 -10.39 -17.67 -30.85
C LEU A 37 -10.68 -16.18 -30.64
N MET A 38 -11.11 -15.46 -31.71
CA MET A 38 -11.49 -14.06 -31.58
C MET A 38 -12.69 -13.86 -30.64
N VAL A 39 -13.71 -14.71 -30.73
CA VAL A 39 -14.89 -14.65 -29.85
C VAL A 39 -14.48 -14.95 -28.40
N VAL A 40 -13.69 -15.98 -28.18
CA VAL A 40 -13.19 -16.35 -26.83
C VAL A 40 -12.37 -15.22 -26.24
N LEU A 41 -11.44 -14.64 -26.99
CA LEU A 41 -10.61 -13.51 -26.53
C LEU A 41 -11.44 -12.26 -26.24
N MET A 42 -12.49 -11.99 -27.04
CA MET A 42 -13.40 -10.88 -26.80
C MET A 42 -14.16 -11.04 -25.49
N PHE A 43 -14.71 -12.23 -25.22
CA PHE A 43 -15.40 -12.51 -23.96
C PHE A 43 -14.43 -12.50 -22.76
N MET A 44 -13.27 -13.10 -22.92
CA MET A 44 -12.25 -13.15 -21.88
C MET A 44 -11.70 -11.75 -21.56
N GLY A 45 -11.48 -10.93 -22.59
CA GLY A 45 -11.06 -9.54 -22.43
C GLY A 45 -12.11 -8.69 -21.70
N GLY A 46 -13.38 -8.84 -22.08
CA GLY A 46 -14.50 -8.19 -21.40
C GLY A 46 -14.61 -8.61 -19.92
N PHE A 47 -14.53 -9.91 -19.66
CA PHE A 47 -14.54 -10.43 -18.29
C PHE A 47 -13.37 -9.91 -17.45
N THR A 48 -12.17 -9.92 -18.00
CA THR A 48 -10.96 -9.40 -17.32
C THR A 48 -11.07 -7.90 -17.06
N TYR A 49 -11.66 -7.14 -17.99
CA TYR A 49 -11.86 -5.70 -17.82
C TYR A 49 -12.72 -5.39 -16.58
N PHE A 50 -13.79 -6.14 -16.33
CA PHE A 50 -14.64 -5.96 -15.14
C PHE A 50 -13.97 -6.41 -13.84
N GLN A 51 -12.92 -7.24 -13.91
CA GLN A 51 -12.13 -7.64 -12.74
C GLN A 51 -10.90 -6.76 -12.50
N LEU A 52 -10.60 -5.86 -13.41
CA LEU A 52 -9.50 -4.95 -13.23
C LEU A 52 -9.80 -3.98 -12.08
N GLY A 53 -8.90 -3.89 -11.12
CA GLY A 53 -9.00 -2.89 -10.05
C GLY A 53 -8.99 -1.49 -10.67
N GLN A 54 -9.89 -0.63 -10.16
CA GLN A 54 -10.02 0.75 -10.63
C GLN A 54 -9.34 1.74 -9.67
N ASP A 55 -8.64 1.23 -8.66
CA ASP A 55 -7.91 2.07 -7.72
C ASP A 55 -6.65 2.62 -8.38
N GLU A 56 -6.44 3.90 -8.26
CA GLU A 56 -5.25 4.60 -8.78
C GLU A 56 -3.98 4.08 -8.08
N ASP A 57 -4.08 3.87 -6.77
CA ASP A 57 -3.01 3.27 -5.96
C ASP A 57 -3.43 1.87 -5.48
N PRO A 58 -2.53 0.87 -5.54
CA PRO A 58 -2.83 -0.44 -4.99
C PRO A 58 -3.05 -0.33 -3.46
N PRO A 59 -4.03 -1.05 -2.89
CA PRO A 59 -4.25 -1.04 -1.45
C PRO A 59 -2.98 -1.51 -0.75
N PHE A 60 -2.38 -0.64 0.03
CA PHE A 60 -1.22 -0.98 0.83
C PHE A 60 -1.61 -1.04 2.32
N THR A 61 -1.00 -1.97 3.02
CA THR A 61 -1.23 -2.16 4.44
C THR A 61 -0.14 -1.46 5.21
N PHE A 62 -0.51 -0.46 6.01
CA PHE A 62 0.42 0.13 6.95
C PHE A 62 0.81 -0.90 8.02
N ARG A 63 2.10 -1.07 8.19
CA ARG A 63 2.70 -1.99 9.14
C ARG A 63 3.38 -1.25 10.28
N ALA A 64 2.80 -0.14 10.68
CA ALA A 64 3.32 0.69 11.74
C ALA A 64 2.21 1.08 12.72
N MET A 65 2.59 1.31 13.97
CA MET A 65 1.72 1.86 15.01
C MET A 65 2.51 2.89 15.81
N VAL A 66 1.85 4.01 16.09
CA VAL A 66 2.38 5.04 17.00
C VAL A 66 1.64 4.94 18.32
N VAL A 67 2.40 4.79 19.39
CA VAL A 67 1.88 4.79 20.77
C VAL A 67 2.34 6.07 21.45
N ARG A 68 1.39 6.91 21.82
CA ARG A 68 1.63 8.19 22.50
C ARG A 68 1.13 8.13 23.94
N THR A 69 1.97 8.56 24.87
CA THR A 69 1.62 8.59 26.29
C THR A 69 1.95 9.96 26.85
N LEU A 70 1.03 10.54 27.60
CA LEU A 70 1.19 11.84 28.23
C LEU A 70 1.26 11.68 29.75
N TRP A 71 2.21 12.37 30.38
CA TRP A 71 2.34 12.45 31.83
C TRP A 71 2.69 13.88 32.22
N PRO A 72 1.70 14.75 32.43
CA PRO A 72 1.93 16.14 32.74
C PRO A 72 2.82 16.30 34.00
N GLY A 73 3.83 17.16 33.91
CA GLY A 73 4.76 17.43 34.99
C GLY A 73 5.94 16.46 35.12
N ALA A 74 5.99 15.40 34.34
CA ALA A 74 7.13 14.47 34.36
C ALA A 74 8.33 15.06 33.61
N THR A 75 9.53 14.78 34.13
CA THR A 75 10.79 15.10 33.45
C THR A 75 11.05 14.09 32.31
N THR A 76 11.93 14.45 31.36
CA THR A 76 12.33 13.54 30.29
C THR A 76 12.87 12.21 30.80
N GLN A 77 13.69 12.25 31.86
CA GLN A 77 14.27 11.05 32.46
C GLN A 77 13.20 10.15 33.08
N GLN A 78 12.25 10.72 33.82
CA GLN A 78 11.10 9.98 34.37
C GLN A 78 10.27 9.34 33.28
N MET A 79 9.99 10.08 32.19
CA MET A 79 9.30 9.54 31.02
C MET A 79 10.05 8.38 30.41
N ALA A 80 11.37 8.52 30.20
CA ALA A 80 12.18 7.49 29.58
C ALA A 80 12.23 6.20 30.42
N GLU A 81 12.48 6.31 31.73
CA GLU A 81 12.69 5.15 32.60
C GLU A 81 11.39 4.48 33.07
N LEU A 82 10.39 5.28 33.45
CA LEU A 82 9.19 4.76 34.08
C LEU A 82 8.06 4.45 33.10
N VAL A 83 8.07 5.06 31.92
CA VAL A 83 7.03 4.90 30.91
C VAL A 83 7.59 4.23 29.66
N THR A 84 8.50 4.93 28.95
CA THR A 84 8.98 4.50 27.65
C THR A 84 9.65 3.13 27.69
N ALA A 85 10.59 2.90 28.62
CA ALA A 85 11.30 1.64 28.75
C ALA A 85 10.38 0.44 29.06
N LYS A 86 9.31 0.66 29.84
CA LYS A 86 8.34 -0.39 30.15
C LYS A 86 7.47 -0.72 28.91
N LEU A 87 7.01 0.30 28.20
CA LEU A 87 6.26 0.13 26.97
C LEU A 87 7.08 -0.58 25.89
N GLU A 88 8.34 -0.17 25.70
CA GLU A 88 9.26 -0.80 24.75
C GLU A 88 9.46 -2.29 25.03
N ARG A 89 9.68 -2.68 26.28
CA ARG A 89 9.83 -4.09 26.66
C ARG A 89 8.61 -4.91 26.27
N SER A 90 7.41 -4.39 26.54
CA SER A 90 6.16 -5.05 26.17
C SER A 90 6.00 -5.16 24.66
N LEU A 91 6.43 -4.13 23.90
CA LEU A 91 6.36 -4.12 22.45
C LEU A 91 7.37 -5.06 21.81
N GLN A 92 8.55 -5.25 22.39
CA GLN A 92 9.56 -6.20 21.90
C GLN A 92 9.09 -7.65 21.94
N GLU A 93 8.15 -7.97 22.81
CA GLU A 93 7.54 -9.31 22.88
C GLU A 93 6.42 -9.56 21.84
N VAL A 94 6.07 -8.56 21.04
CA VAL A 94 5.03 -8.69 20.02
C VAL A 94 5.58 -9.46 18.81
N PRO A 95 4.86 -10.46 18.30
CA PRO A 95 5.26 -11.16 17.10
C PRO A 95 5.34 -10.21 15.91
N TYR A 96 6.29 -10.43 15.01
CA TYR A 96 6.53 -9.62 13.81
C TYR A 96 7.01 -8.18 14.08
N ALA A 97 7.31 -7.78 15.33
CA ALA A 97 8.00 -6.51 15.57
C ALA A 97 9.37 -6.51 14.88
N ASP A 98 9.66 -5.47 14.11
CA ASP A 98 10.94 -5.28 13.42
C ASP A 98 11.74 -4.17 14.09
N LYS A 99 11.22 -2.95 14.02
CA LYS A 99 11.89 -1.78 14.59
C LYS A 99 10.99 -1.07 15.58
N ILE A 100 11.55 -0.75 16.73
CA ILE A 100 10.90 0.07 17.75
C ILE A 100 11.78 1.30 17.94
N ARG A 101 11.21 2.46 17.63
CA ARG A 101 11.86 3.75 17.84
C ARG A 101 11.05 4.55 18.82
N SER A 102 11.71 5.10 19.81
CA SER A 102 11.05 5.93 20.80
C SER A 102 11.76 7.25 20.99
N TYR A 103 11.02 8.23 21.39
CA TYR A 103 11.57 9.43 21.97
C TYR A 103 10.74 9.89 23.16
N SER A 104 11.43 10.45 24.15
CA SER A 104 10.84 10.99 25.37
C SER A 104 11.18 12.46 25.47
N LYS A 105 10.17 13.28 25.73
CA LYS A 105 10.32 14.69 26.08
C LYS A 105 9.59 14.98 27.39
N PRO A 106 9.74 16.16 28.00
CA PRO A 106 9.04 16.46 29.24
C PRO A 106 7.53 16.30 29.06
N GLY A 107 6.91 15.42 29.86
CA GLY A 107 5.49 15.18 29.86
C GLY A 107 4.95 14.31 28.73
N GLU A 108 5.78 13.83 27.77
CA GLU A 108 5.31 13.04 26.64
C GLU A 108 6.30 11.95 26.21
N SER A 109 5.79 10.78 25.93
CA SER A 109 6.50 9.68 25.26
C SER A 109 5.80 9.32 23.98
N GLN A 110 6.56 9.11 22.91
CA GLN A 110 6.07 8.58 21.65
C GLN A 110 6.93 7.40 21.23
N ILE A 111 6.27 6.31 20.89
CA ILE A 111 6.92 5.08 20.43
C ILE A 111 6.33 4.74 19.08
N ILE A 112 7.19 4.53 18.10
CA ILE A 112 6.85 4.08 16.77
C ILE A 112 7.30 2.64 16.65
N MET A 113 6.37 1.73 16.43
CA MET A 113 6.64 0.32 16.19
C MET A 113 6.35 0.01 14.72
N GLU A 114 7.33 -0.55 14.04
CA GLU A 114 7.25 -1.03 12.67
C GLU A 114 7.21 -2.57 12.69
N LEU A 115 6.31 -3.17 11.91
CA LEU A 115 6.23 -4.61 11.73
C LEU A 115 7.07 -5.03 10.53
N LYS A 116 7.49 -6.29 10.51
CA LYS A 116 8.27 -6.87 9.41
C LYS A 116 7.49 -6.86 8.10
N ASP A 117 8.18 -6.55 7.01
CA ASP A 117 7.58 -6.42 5.68
C ASP A 117 6.90 -7.68 5.16
N TYR A 118 7.36 -8.85 5.60
CA TYR A 118 6.78 -10.13 5.20
C TYR A 118 5.50 -10.52 5.98
N SER A 119 5.06 -9.70 6.95
CA SER A 119 3.79 -9.94 7.65
C SER A 119 2.62 -9.84 6.69
N LYS A 120 1.74 -10.84 6.67
CA LYS A 120 0.57 -10.84 5.79
C LYS A 120 -0.42 -9.75 6.19
N PRO A 121 -1.06 -9.06 5.23
CA PRO A 121 -2.05 -8.02 5.55
C PRO A 121 -3.14 -8.48 6.51
N SER A 122 -3.61 -9.72 6.36
CA SER A 122 -4.63 -10.31 7.25
C SER A 122 -4.16 -10.53 8.69
N GLU A 123 -2.85 -10.64 8.91
CA GLU A 123 -2.26 -10.84 10.25
C GLU A 123 -1.96 -9.51 10.94
N VAL A 124 -1.71 -8.44 10.17
CA VAL A 124 -1.35 -7.12 10.70
C VAL A 124 -2.40 -6.62 11.70
N ALA A 125 -3.69 -6.67 11.35
CA ALA A 125 -4.76 -6.26 12.25
C ALA A 125 -4.75 -7.02 13.59
N ASN A 126 -4.50 -8.34 13.55
CA ASN A 126 -4.41 -9.17 14.74
C ASN A 126 -3.18 -8.84 15.58
N VAL A 127 -2.05 -8.51 14.94
CA VAL A 127 -0.82 -8.10 15.63
C VAL A 127 -1.03 -6.75 16.31
N LEU A 128 -1.62 -5.78 15.63
CA LEU A 128 -1.93 -4.46 16.19
C LEU A 128 -2.94 -4.57 17.36
N TYR A 129 -3.92 -5.45 17.25
CA TYR A 129 -4.80 -5.77 18.39
C TYR A 129 -4.04 -6.36 19.58
N THR A 130 -3.08 -7.28 19.33
CA THR A 130 -2.21 -7.85 20.36
C THR A 130 -1.36 -6.80 21.05
N VAL A 131 -0.86 -5.81 20.30
CA VAL A 131 -0.15 -4.64 20.85
C VAL A 131 -1.04 -3.89 21.84
N ARG A 132 -2.27 -3.54 21.44
CA ARG A 132 -3.21 -2.84 22.33
C ARG A 132 -3.49 -3.62 23.61
N LYS A 133 -3.68 -4.93 23.48
CA LYS A 133 -3.91 -5.82 24.64
C LYS A 133 -2.71 -5.83 25.58
N LYS A 134 -1.48 -6.09 25.08
CA LYS A 134 -0.26 -6.13 25.89
C LYS A 134 0.00 -4.80 26.61
N ILE A 135 -0.19 -3.69 25.92
CA ILE A 135 -0.03 -2.37 26.54
C ILE A 135 -1.14 -2.11 27.58
N GLY A 136 -2.36 -2.57 27.31
CA GLY A 136 -3.46 -2.54 28.30
C GLY A 136 -3.12 -3.31 29.57
N ASP A 137 -2.51 -4.48 29.43
CA ASP A 137 -2.13 -5.35 30.56
C ASP A 137 -1.05 -4.71 31.46
N ILE A 138 -0.13 -3.95 30.90
CA ILE A 138 0.93 -3.27 31.67
C ILE A 138 0.50 -1.89 32.20
N ARG A 139 -0.63 -1.35 31.74
CA ARG A 139 -1.12 -0.01 32.18
C ARG A 139 -1.16 0.17 33.69
N PRO A 140 -1.61 -0.82 34.50
CA PRO A 140 -1.60 -0.69 35.96
C PRO A 140 -0.20 -0.55 36.58
N THR A 141 0.84 -0.93 35.87
CA THR A 141 2.24 -0.85 36.35
C THR A 141 2.89 0.50 36.05
N LEU A 142 2.21 1.34 35.25
CA LEU A 142 2.66 2.68 34.93
C LEU A 142 2.36 3.65 36.08
N PRO A 143 3.09 4.77 36.18
CA PRO A 143 2.86 5.77 37.21
C PRO A 143 1.44 6.35 37.19
N SER A 144 0.94 6.79 38.34
CA SER A 144 -0.34 7.48 38.43
C SER A 144 -0.30 8.84 37.73
N GLY A 145 -1.43 9.26 37.16
CA GLY A 145 -1.56 10.54 36.45
C GLY A 145 -1.18 10.49 34.96
N ILE A 146 -0.86 9.30 34.44
CA ILE A 146 -0.64 9.12 32.99
C ILE A 146 -1.96 9.15 32.25
N GLN A 147 -1.96 9.89 31.13
CA GLN A 147 -3.03 9.93 30.14
C GLN A 147 -2.66 9.07 28.93
N GLY A 148 -3.54 8.16 28.53
CA GLY A 148 -3.28 7.16 27.51
C GLY A 148 -2.85 5.82 28.11
N PRO A 149 -2.05 5.01 27.38
CA PRO A 149 -1.50 5.17 26.03
C PRO A 149 -2.56 5.37 24.93
N PHE A 150 -2.30 6.28 24.00
CA PHE A 150 -3.11 6.51 22.80
C PHE A 150 -2.44 5.81 21.63
N PHE A 151 -3.25 5.13 20.82
CA PHE A 151 -2.78 4.37 19.67
C PHE A 151 -3.21 5.06 18.39
N ASN A 152 -2.27 5.21 17.47
CA ASN A 152 -2.54 5.61 16.10
C ASN A 152 -1.91 4.57 15.17
N ASP A 153 -2.73 3.85 14.45
CA ASP A 153 -2.38 2.83 13.46
C ASP A 153 -3.14 3.04 12.14
N ASP A 154 -3.89 4.13 12.08
CA ASP A 154 -4.67 4.52 10.93
C ASP A 154 -3.97 5.67 10.21
N PHE A 155 -3.11 5.32 9.26
CA PHE A 155 -2.33 6.28 8.45
C PHE A 155 -2.77 6.30 6.99
N GLY A 156 -3.76 5.49 6.62
CA GLY A 156 -4.13 5.22 5.24
C GLY A 156 -5.34 5.99 4.73
N ASP A 157 -6.03 6.71 5.59
CA ASP A 157 -7.19 7.51 5.19
C ASP A 157 -6.74 8.72 4.39
N VAL A 158 -6.76 8.56 3.07
CA VAL A 158 -6.60 9.67 2.13
C VAL A 158 -8.00 10.25 1.89
N TYR A 159 -8.18 11.52 2.24
CA TYR A 159 -9.41 12.22 1.93
C TYR A 159 -9.47 12.47 0.42
N GLY A 160 -10.43 11.85 -0.26
CA GLY A 160 -10.63 12.01 -1.69
C GLY A 160 -11.13 13.43 -2.09
N ILE A 161 -11.75 14.14 -1.14
CA ILE A 161 -12.28 15.48 -1.35
C ILE A 161 -12.00 16.32 -0.12
N ILE A 162 -11.42 17.50 -0.32
CA ILE A 162 -11.16 18.49 0.71
C ILE A 162 -12.02 19.73 0.40
N TYR A 163 -12.90 20.09 1.31
CA TYR A 163 -13.70 21.32 1.22
C TYR A 163 -13.13 22.39 2.12
N ALA A 164 -12.99 23.60 1.59
CA ALA A 164 -12.77 24.81 2.39
C ALA A 164 -14.12 25.47 2.65
N LEU A 165 -14.48 25.65 3.93
CA LEU A 165 -15.67 26.36 4.33
C LEU A 165 -15.27 27.82 4.64
N GLU A 166 -15.68 28.72 3.78
CA GLU A 166 -15.56 30.15 4.01
C GLU A 166 -16.90 30.71 4.51
N SER A 167 -16.86 31.56 5.50
CA SER A 167 -18.05 32.21 6.03
C SER A 167 -17.82 33.68 6.19
N ASP A 168 -18.77 34.50 5.74
CA ASP A 168 -18.80 35.92 5.98
C ASP A 168 -19.79 36.18 7.13
N GLY A 169 -19.29 36.75 8.23
CA GLY A 169 -20.12 37.14 9.39
C GLY A 169 -20.34 36.08 10.47
N PHE A 170 -19.91 34.84 10.30
CA PHE A 170 -19.98 33.80 11.33
C PHE A 170 -18.66 33.67 12.10
N ASN A 171 -18.73 33.31 13.37
CA ASN A 171 -17.52 33.00 14.11
C ASN A 171 -17.07 31.55 13.88
N TYR A 172 -15.81 31.24 14.18
CA TYR A 172 -15.25 29.88 13.93
C TYR A 172 -16.00 28.74 14.69
N ALA A 173 -16.64 29.04 15.82
CA ALA A 173 -17.41 28.01 16.55
C ALA A 173 -18.69 27.65 15.81
N GLU A 174 -19.37 28.64 15.22
CA GLU A 174 -20.57 28.42 14.39
C GLU A 174 -20.23 27.69 13.09
N VAL A 175 -19.15 28.07 12.43
CA VAL A 175 -18.64 27.39 11.22
C VAL A 175 -18.29 25.93 11.52
N LYS A 176 -17.71 25.64 12.69
CA LYS A 176 -17.42 24.28 13.12
C LYS A 176 -18.69 23.44 13.25
N VAL A 177 -19.74 23.99 13.84
CA VAL A 177 -21.03 23.28 13.99
C VAL A 177 -21.62 22.93 12.62
N ILE A 178 -21.53 23.85 11.66
CA ILE A 178 -21.98 23.61 10.28
C ILE A 178 -21.11 22.55 9.60
N ALA A 179 -19.79 22.61 9.79
CA ALA A 179 -18.86 21.62 9.25
C ALA A 179 -19.14 20.20 9.78
N ASP A 180 -19.46 20.09 11.07
CA ASP A 180 -19.80 18.80 11.71
C ASP A 180 -21.14 18.24 11.19
N GLN A 181 -22.03 19.06 10.66
CA GLN A 181 -23.30 18.62 10.04
C GLN A 181 -23.15 18.16 8.60
N VAL A 182 -22.10 18.62 7.89
CA VAL A 182 -21.84 18.28 6.49
C VAL A 182 -20.98 17.01 6.36
N ARG A 183 -20.33 16.59 7.44
CA ARG A 183 -19.51 15.37 7.50
C ARG A 183 -20.36 14.10 7.54
#